data_253c8af479e17f95984e4c92b9170bb7
#
_entry.id   253c8af479e17f95984e4c92b9170bb7
#
_cell.length_a   1.000
_cell.length_b   1.000
_cell.length_c   1.000
_cell.angle_alpha   90.00
_cell.angle_beta   90.00
_cell.angle_gamma   90.00
#
_symmetry.space_group_name_H-M   'P 1'
#
loop_
_entity.id
_entity.type
_entity.pdbx_description
1 polymer ?
#
loop_
_entity_poly.entity_id
_entity_poly.type
_entity_poly.pdbx_seq_one_letter_code
_entity_poly.pdbx_strand_id
1 'polypeptide(L)'
;IKEEKAESFQERIQYSKIPYVMEVPTEVKIYRNIFGERIDFNFLPRVLENFARVIISSRMNTDCKPLQEWIKDFGKYKKYCDESGLLLRMEIYSGIIPSWLSEEDKKKFTAQIRRKLIAEAENEGEKGFSGRESIKLFGDFFSRYGLKPNLIHMANIVDFFKHKISRDSRNENIPKNFINSLSAWYDYAVLSEVKEALYLYNKDKISEDILNFLCAVNHEIGDKVRCKFTGKDIEVTVEFLKLIGSYMTGEQMDDKTTLAYAQEIQQRYVIVMAQELQGPGGKLITETELYLELFNSYVGNLKEKTLQPFLKNESFRDAVKSFKTAEFNTFETRTKEYVDYMIRNLINKFGYIEQGAKEIFLHVVD
;
A
#
# COMPACT_ATOMS: atom_id res chain seq x y z
N ILE A 1 -17.20 54.37 28.56
CA ILE A 1 -16.02 53.86 29.35
C ILE A 1 -15.93 52.33 29.31
N LYS A 2 -17.03 51.58 29.27
CA LYS A 2 -16.99 50.10 29.13
C LYS A 2 -16.74 49.66 27.67
N GLU A 3 -17.30 50.37 26.70
CA GLU A 3 -17.11 50.06 25.26
C GLU A 3 -15.69 50.39 24.78
N GLU A 4 -15.16 51.60 25.12
CA GLU A 4 -13.77 51.96 24.76
C GLU A 4 -12.72 51.01 25.34
N LYS A 5 -12.94 50.48 26.56
CA LYS A 5 -12.02 49.44 27.13
C LYS A 5 -12.15 48.13 26.41
N ALA A 6 -13.32 47.76 25.87
CA ALA A 6 -13.53 46.56 25.09
C ALA A 6 -12.88 46.67 23.71
N GLU A 7 -12.99 47.82 23.03
CA GLU A 7 -12.28 48.04 21.76
C GLU A 7 -10.76 48.01 21.90
N SER A 8 -10.20 48.73 22.88
CA SER A 8 -8.77 48.71 23.16
C SER A 8 -8.25 47.33 23.55
N PHE A 9 -9.07 46.43 24.07
CA PHE A 9 -8.70 45.06 24.34
C PHE A 9 -8.77 44.19 23.10
N GLN A 10 -9.76 44.38 22.24
CA GLN A 10 -9.89 43.64 20.97
C GLN A 10 -8.76 43.96 19.99
N GLU A 11 -8.30 45.19 19.92
CA GLU A 11 -7.15 45.61 19.08
C GLU A 11 -5.83 44.95 19.51
N ARG A 12 -5.74 44.43 20.74
CA ARG A 12 -4.55 43.76 21.29
C ARG A 12 -4.61 42.24 21.18
N ILE A 13 -5.75 41.68 20.76
CA ILE A 13 -5.91 40.23 20.59
C ILE A 13 -5.53 39.86 19.14
N GLN A 14 -4.45 39.13 19.04
CA GLN A 14 -4.08 38.51 17.77
C GLN A 14 -4.74 37.12 17.70
N TYR A 15 -5.70 36.95 16.79
CA TYR A 15 -6.32 35.67 16.53
C TYR A 15 -5.42 34.85 15.64
N SER A 16 -4.97 33.69 16.12
CA SER A 16 -4.29 32.69 15.29
C SER A 16 -5.21 31.48 15.14
N LYS A 17 -5.53 31.12 13.90
CA LYS A 17 -6.33 29.96 13.58
C LYS A 17 -5.43 28.73 13.47
N ILE A 18 -5.65 27.74 14.33
CA ILE A 18 -4.91 26.49 14.32
C ILE A 18 -5.83 25.40 13.79
N PRO A 19 -5.57 24.83 12.60
CA PRO A 19 -6.37 23.76 12.05
C PRO A 19 -6.18 22.47 12.87
N TYR A 20 -7.16 21.58 12.81
CA TYR A 20 -7.04 20.24 13.37
C TYR A 20 -5.98 19.44 12.62
N VAL A 21 -5.46 18.40 13.28
CA VAL A 21 -4.44 17.50 12.71
C VAL A 21 -4.98 16.81 11.47
N MET A 22 -4.22 16.84 10.37
CA MET A 22 -4.57 16.24 9.07
C MET A 22 -3.66 15.06 8.71
N GLU A 23 -2.60 14.83 9.48
CA GLU A 23 -1.63 13.77 9.25
C GLU A 23 -1.93 12.57 10.16
N VAL A 24 -2.06 11.39 9.57
CA VAL A 24 -2.34 10.13 10.29
C VAL A 24 -1.26 9.81 11.33
N PRO A 25 0.05 9.89 11.04
CA PRO A 25 1.09 9.60 12.03
C PRO A 25 1.03 10.53 13.24
N THR A 26 0.69 11.81 13.02
CA THR A 26 0.58 12.81 14.10
C THR A 26 -0.61 12.52 15.00
N GLU A 27 -1.76 12.16 14.43
CA GLU A 27 -2.96 11.79 15.19
C GLU A 27 -2.71 10.52 16.03
N VAL A 28 -2.07 9.50 15.47
CA VAL A 28 -1.67 8.27 16.18
C VAL A 28 -0.70 8.58 17.32
N LYS A 29 0.26 9.49 17.10
CA LYS A 29 1.20 9.91 18.13
C LYS A 29 0.49 10.57 19.31
N ILE A 30 -0.60 11.32 19.08
CA ILE A 30 -1.43 11.88 20.16
C ILE A 30 -2.04 10.76 21.00
N TYR A 31 -2.58 9.71 20.36
CA TYR A 31 -3.13 8.57 21.12
C TYR A 31 -2.06 7.87 21.95
N ARG A 32 -0.89 7.60 21.38
CA ARG A 32 0.25 6.99 22.12
C ARG A 32 0.68 7.85 23.32
N ASN A 33 0.75 9.15 23.14
CA ASN A 33 1.15 10.06 24.22
C ASN A 33 0.14 10.08 25.39
N ILE A 34 -1.15 9.91 25.11
CA ILE A 34 -2.20 10.00 26.13
C ILE A 34 -2.49 8.65 26.77
N PHE A 35 -2.53 7.58 25.99
CA PHE A 35 -2.90 6.23 26.45
C PHE A 35 -1.71 5.31 26.69
N GLY A 36 -0.50 5.77 26.37
CA GLY A 36 0.76 5.04 26.50
C GLY A 36 1.17 4.30 25.22
N GLU A 37 2.48 4.17 24.99
CA GLU A 37 3.03 3.53 23.78
C GLU A 37 2.65 2.06 23.65
N ARG A 38 2.32 1.40 24.75
CA ARG A 38 1.92 -0.01 24.75
C ARG A 38 0.54 -0.28 24.17
N ILE A 39 -0.24 0.76 23.84
CA ILE A 39 -1.55 0.56 23.19
C ILE A 39 -1.43 -0.20 21.86
N ASP A 40 -0.31 -0.06 21.13
CA ASP A 40 -0.08 -0.75 19.88
C ASP A 40 -0.22 -2.27 20.00
N PHE A 41 0.13 -2.85 21.15
CA PHE A 41 0.00 -4.29 21.41
C PHE A 41 -1.45 -4.79 21.50
N ASN A 42 -2.41 -3.87 21.59
CA ASN A 42 -3.83 -4.22 21.63
C ASN A 42 -4.47 -4.26 20.24
N PHE A 43 -3.76 -3.82 19.19
CA PHE A 43 -4.30 -3.67 17.85
C PHE A 43 -3.68 -4.66 16.88
N LEU A 44 -4.49 -5.16 15.95
CA LEU A 44 -3.94 -5.70 14.72
C LEU A 44 -3.23 -4.60 13.94
N PRO A 45 -2.23 -4.96 13.14
CA PRO A 45 -1.48 -4.00 12.34
C PRO A 45 -2.39 -3.07 11.55
N ARG A 46 -2.03 -1.79 11.45
CA ARG A 46 -2.75 -0.72 10.73
C ARG A 46 -4.11 -0.32 11.30
N VAL A 47 -4.64 -1.03 12.31
CA VAL A 47 -5.99 -0.74 12.84
C VAL A 47 -6.00 0.56 13.64
N LEU A 48 -4.95 0.85 14.41
CA LEU A 48 -4.83 2.12 15.12
C LEU A 48 -4.76 3.32 14.15
N GLU A 49 -3.97 3.19 13.08
CA GLU A 49 -3.90 4.18 12.02
C GLU A 49 -5.25 4.35 11.31
N ASN A 50 -6.01 3.27 11.15
CA ASN A 50 -7.34 3.32 10.54
C ASN A 50 -8.36 4.03 11.42
N PHE A 51 -8.26 3.92 12.74
CA PHE A 51 -9.06 4.74 13.64
C PHE A 51 -8.75 6.24 13.41
N ALA A 52 -7.47 6.60 13.35
CA ALA A 52 -7.05 7.97 13.05
C ALA A 52 -7.56 8.45 11.67
N ARG A 53 -7.55 7.58 10.65
CA ARG A 53 -8.11 7.91 9.31
C ARG A 53 -9.60 8.23 9.36
N VAL A 54 -10.38 7.52 10.17
CA VAL A 54 -11.81 7.85 10.34
C VAL A 54 -11.97 9.24 10.98
N ILE A 55 -11.18 9.57 11.99
CA ILE A 55 -11.23 10.89 12.61
C ILE A 55 -10.84 11.98 11.60
N ILE A 56 -9.73 11.81 10.89
CA ILE A 56 -9.24 12.78 9.90
C ILE A 56 -10.24 12.95 8.75
N SER A 57 -10.91 11.88 8.31
CA SER A 57 -11.89 11.97 7.23
C SER A 57 -13.01 12.96 7.54
N SER A 58 -13.39 13.12 8.81
CA SER A 58 -14.39 14.10 9.25
C SER A 58 -13.93 15.57 9.12
N ARG A 59 -12.62 15.78 9.06
CA ARG A 59 -11.97 17.10 8.98
C ARG A 59 -11.70 17.54 7.55
N MET A 60 -11.77 16.59 6.59
CA MET A 60 -11.45 16.81 5.18
C MET A 60 -12.68 17.23 4.37
N ASN A 61 -12.45 18.01 3.35
CA ASN A 61 -13.45 18.33 2.36
C ASN A 61 -13.57 17.17 1.34
N THR A 62 -14.80 16.78 1.03
CA THR A 62 -15.05 15.73 0.02
C THR A 62 -14.83 16.23 -1.41
N ASP A 63 -14.87 17.53 -1.62
CA ASP A 63 -14.56 18.17 -2.90
C ASP A 63 -13.15 18.75 -2.88
N CYS A 64 -12.30 18.29 -3.81
CA CYS A 64 -10.91 18.72 -3.94
C CYS A 64 -10.57 18.93 -5.42
N LYS A 65 -10.61 20.17 -5.88
CA LYS A 65 -10.35 20.52 -7.28
C LYS A 65 -8.98 20.07 -7.79
N PRO A 66 -7.86 20.27 -7.07
CA PRO A 66 -6.55 19.79 -7.52
C PRO A 66 -6.49 18.28 -7.72
N LEU A 67 -7.23 17.51 -6.91
CA LEU A 67 -7.31 16.06 -7.06
C LEU A 67 -8.06 15.67 -8.33
N GLN A 68 -9.18 16.34 -8.63
CA GLN A 68 -9.98 16.13 -9.84
C GLN A 68 -9.24 16.57 -11.12
N GLU A 69 -8.41 17.62 -11.03
CA GLU A 69 -7.51 18.03 -12.11
C GLU A 69 -6.47 16.96 -12.43
N TRP A 70 -5.95 16.29 -11.41
CA TRP A 70 -4.93 15.26 -11.54
C TRP A 70 -5.51 13.91 -11.99
N ILE A 71 -6.53 13.42 -11.29
CA ILE A 71 -7.17 12.12 -11.58
C ILE A 71 -8.60 12.37 -12.02
N LYS A 72 -8.87 12.23 -13.31
CA LYS A 72 -10.19 12.46 -13.90
C LYS A 72 -11.18 11.33 -13.63
N ASP A 73 -10.68 10.10 -13.51
CA ASP A 73 -11.49 8.90 -13.26
C ASP A 73 -10.97 8.19 -12.00
N PHE A 74 -11.68 8.40 -10.90
CA PHE A 74 -11.45 7.71 -9.63
C PHE A 74 -12.05 6.30 -9.59
N GLY A 75 -12.97 5.98 -10.47
CA GLY A 75 -13.63 4.68 -10.53
C GLY A 75 -12.66 3.51 -10.66
N LYS A 76 -11.54 3.71 -11.36
CA LYS A 76 -10.47 2.71 -11.49
C LYS A 76 -9.77 2.36 -10.16
N TYR A 77 -9.86 3.23 -9.16
CA TYR A 77 -9.24 3.06 -7.84
C TYR A 77 -10.23 2.66 -6.73
N LYS A 78 -11.47 2.31 -7.07
CA LYS A 78 -12.52 1.95 -6.10
C LYS A 78 -12.12 0.87 -5.09
N LYS A 79 -11.18 -0.02 -5.46
CA LYS A 79 -10.64 -1.06 -4.57
C LYS A 79 -9.65 -0.53 -3.52
N TYR A 80 -9.07 0.63 -3.77
CA TYR A 80 -7.93 1.15 -3.01
C TYR A 80 -8.22 2.49 -2.34
N CYS A 81 -9.31 3.14 -2.72
CA CYS A 81 -9.63 4.49 -2.28
C CYS A 81 -11.14 4.71 -2.22
N ASP A 82 -11.56 5.64 -1.39
CA ASP A 82 -12.94 6.15 -1.36
C ASP A 82 -13.24 7.02 -2.59
N GLU A 83 -14.53 7.22 -2.87
CA GLU A 83 -15.00 7.97 -4.05
C GLU A 83 -14.51 9.44 -4.09
N SER A 84 -14.29 10.05 -2.93
CA SER A 84 -13.79 11.43 -2.80
C SER A 84 -12.26 11.55 -2.76
N GLY A 85 -11.54 10.41 -2.79
CA GLY A 85 -10.09 10.38 -2.75
C GLY A 85 -9.46 10.80 -1.43
N LEU A 86 -10.19 10.70 -0.32
CA LEU A 86 -9.69 11.10 1.00
C LEU A 86 -8.51 10.24 1.43
N LEU A 87 -8.59 8.91 1.23
CA LEU A 87 -7.49 8.00 1.55
C LEU A 87 -6.22 8.33 0.77
N LEU A 88 -6.35 8.66 -0.52
CA LEU A 88 -5.21 9.08 -1.34
C LEU A 88 -4.59 10.38 -0.81
N ARG A 89 -5.42 11.38 -0.47
CA ARG A 89 -4.92 12.65 0.06
C ARG A 89 -4.23 12.48 1.42
N MET A 90 -4.75 11.63 2.30
CA MET A 90 -4.09 11.31 3.58
C MET A 90 -2.68 10.73 3.39
N GLU A 91 -2.48 9.84 2.40
CA GLU A 91 -1.16 9.31 2.05
C GLU A 91 -0.25 10.44 1.53
N ILE A 92 -0.76 11.30 0.62
CA ILE A 92 0.01 12.42 0.07
C ILE A 92 0.36 13.46 1.14
N TYR A 93 -0.54 13.76 2.06
CA TYR A 93 -0.27 14.67 3.18
C TYR A 93 0.81 14.09 4.12
N SER A 94 0.89 12.77 4.22
CA SER A 94 1.96 12.05 4.94
C SER A 94 3.24 11.87 4.10
N GLY A 95 3.31 12.43 2.88
CA GLY A 95 4.47 12.35 1.99
C GLY A 95 4.59 11.07 1.18
N ILE A 96 3.56 10.21 1.19
CA ILE A 96 3.57 8.89 0.55
C ILE A 96 2.83 8.96 -0.79
N ILE A 97 3.46 8.43 -1.85
CA ILE A 97 2.80 8.18 -3.14
C ILE A 97 2.43 6.69 -3.16
N PRO A 98 1.11 6.34 -3.17
CA PRO A 98 0.70 4.95 -3.12
C PRO A 98 1.19 4.13 -4.31
N SER A 99 1.62 2.88 -4.06
CA SER A 99 2.09 1.96 -5.09
C SER A 99 0.98 1.53 -6.06
N TRP A 100 -0.27 1.51 -5.60
CA TRP A 100 -1.44 1.13 -6.40
C TRP A 100 -1.88 2.16 -7.46
N LEU A 101 -1.33 3.37 -7.44
CA LEU A 101 -1.55 4.34 -8.52
C LEU A 101 -0.95 3.83 -9.83
N SER A 102 -1.67 4.01 -10.94
CA SER A 102 -1.16 3.68 -12.27
C SER A 102 0.08 4.52 -12.60
N GLU A 103 0.98 3.96 -13.39
CA GLU A 103 2.19 4.68 -13.82
C GLU A 103 1.85 5.98 -14.57
N GLU A 104 0.74 6.00 -15.33
CA GLU A 104 0.25 7.20 -16.00
C GLU A 104 -0.09 8.32 -14.99
N ASP A 105 -0.82 8.00 -13.92
CA ASP A 105 -1.19 9.00 -12.92
C ASP A 105 0.00 9.40 -12.03
N LYS A 106 0.93 8.47 -11.76
CA LYS A 106 2.20 8.81 -11.10
C LYS A 106 3.03 9.80 -11.93
N LYS A 107 3.13 9.59 -13.25
CA LYS A 107 3.82 10.52 -14.16
C LYS A 107 3.16 11.91 -14.21
N LYS A 108 1.83 11.96 -14.10
CA LYS A 108 1.08 13.23 -14.02
C LYS A 108 1.22 13.95 -12.67
N PHE A 109 1.68 13.27 -11.63
CA PHE A 109 1.85 13.85 -10.29
C PHE A 109 3.06 14.77 -10.23
N THR A 110 2.92 15.95 -10.79
CA THR A 110 3.98 16.98 -10.83
C THR A 110 4.14 17.68 -9.47
N ALA A 111 5.30 18.34 -9.27
CA ALA A 111 5.54 19.18 -8.11
C ALA A 111 4.48 20.29 -7.93
N GLN A 112 3.90 20.79 -9.04
CA GLN A 112 2.84 21.78 -9.01
C GLN A 112 1.54 21.22 -8.46
N ILE A 113 1.12 20.02 -8.90
CA ILE A 113 -0.07 19.33 -8.38
C ILE A 113 0.11 19.02 -6.90
N ARG A 114 1.29 18.51 -6.52
CA ARG A 114 1.61 18.24 -5.12
C ARG A 114 1.46 19.49 -4.24
N ARG A 115 2.00 20.63 -4.68
CA ARG A 115 1.87 21.90 -3.93
C ARG A 115 0.42 22.34 -3.80
N LYS A 116 -0.38 22.24 -4.87
CA LYS A 116 -1.81 22.56 -4.83
C LYS A 116 -2.56 21.67 -3.83
N LEU A 117 -2.29 20.34 -3.84
CA LEU A 117 -2.92 19.41 -2.92
C LEU A 117 -2.54 19.67 -1.45
N ILE A 118 -1.26 20.01 -1.18
CA ILE A 118 -0.81 20.35 0.17
C ILE A 118 -1.42 21.68 0.63
N ALA A 119 -1.56 22.66 -0.26
CA ALA A 119 -2.23 23.93 0.05
C ALA A 119 -3.72 23.75 0.39
N GLU A 120 -4.41 22.75 -0.18
CA GLU A 120 -5.77 22.39 0.25
C GLU A 120 -5.84 21.95 1.72
N ALA A 121 -4.80 21.24 2.22
CA ALA A 121 -4.75 20.83 3.62
C ALA A 121 -4.73 22.02 4.59
N GLU A 122 -4.20 23.19 4.18
CA GLU A 122 -4.20 24.41 4.98
C GLU A 122 -5.62 25.01 5.13
N ASN A 123 -6.51 24.71 4.18
CA ASN A 123 -7.92 25.14 4.17
C ASN A 123 -8.85 24.09 4.81
N GLU A 124 -8.33 22.94 5.21
CA GLU A 124 -9.05 21.86 5.88
C GLU A 124 -8.79 21.89 7.39
N GLY A 125 -9.45 21.02 8.14
CA GLY A 125 -9.25 20.95 9.60
C GLY A 125 -9.98 22.03 10.39
N GLU A 126 -10.96 22.72 9.78
CA GLU A 126 -11.82 23.70 10.46
C GLU A 126 -13.10 23.07 10.99
N LYS A 127 -13.48 21.92 10.47
CA LYS A 127 -14.70 21.17 10.77
C LYS A 127 -14.35 19.75 11.20
N GLY A 128 -15.33 18.98 11.57
CA GLY A 128 -15.17 17.61 11.99
C GLY A 128 -14.79 17.47 13.47
N PHE A 129 -14.27 16.32 13.84
CA PHE A 129 -13.91 16.06 15.23
C PHE A 129 -12.71 16.89 15.67
N SER A 130 -12.89 17.70 16.71
CA SER A 130 -11.80 18.40 17.39
C SER A 130 -10.81 17.41 18.03
N GLY A 131 -9.61 17.88 18.41
CA GLY A 131 -8.64 17.04 19.11
C GLY A 131 -9.19 16.45 20.43
N ARG A 132 -10.01 17.21 21.16
CA ARG A 132 -10.66 16.71 22.40
C ARG A 132 -11.71 15.63 22.13
N GLU A 133 -12.50 15.81 21.08
CA GLU A 133 -13.49 14.81 20.66
C GLU A 133 -12.81 13.54 20.14
N SER A 134 -11.74 13.67 19.39
CA SER A 134 -10.92 12.55 18.93
C SER A 134 -10.39 11.71 20.09
N ILE A 135 -9.78 12.36 21.08
CA ILE A 135 -9.27 11.69 22.29
C ILE A 135 -10.41 10.99 23.07
N LYS A 136 -11.57 11.65 23.20
CA LYS A 136 -12.73 11.05 23.86
C LYS A 136 -13.26 9.85 23.11
N LEU A 137 -13.42 9.97 21.78
CA LEU A 137 -13.87 8.86 20.92
C LEU A 137 -12.90 7.68 20.99
N PHE A 138 -11.60 7.95 20.97
CA PHE A 138 -10.60 6.90 21.12
C PHE A 138 -10.65 6.24 22.48
N GLY A 139 -10.81 7.01 23.57
CA GLY A 139 -10.98 6.48 24.92
C GLY A 139 -12.21 5.58 25.06
N ASP A 140 -13.36 6.00 24.51
CA ASP A 140 -14.60 5.21 24.46
C ASP A 140 -14.39 3.90 23.66
N PHE A 141 -13.71 3.98 22.52
CA PHE A 141 -13.38 2.84 21.68
C PHE A 141 -12.45 1.86 22.39
N PHE A 142 -11.34 2.36 22.92
CA PHE A 142 -10.34 1.55 23.62
C PHE A 142 -10.89 0.90 24.89
N SER A 143 -11.72 1.61 25.65
CA SER A 143 -12.40 1.04 26.82
C SER A 143 -13.36 -0.09 26.47
N ARG A 144 -13.97 -0.04 25.28
CA ARG A 144 -14.91 -1.07 24.83
C ARG A 144 -14.23 -2.33 24.29
N TYR A 145 -13.09 -2.18 23.62
CA TYR A 145 -12.44 -3.29 22.89
C TYR A 145 -11.03 -3.63 23.39
N GLY A 146 -10.28 -2.69 23.95
CA GLY A 146 -8.88 -2.86 24.32
C GLY A 146 -8.64 -3.66 25.59
N LEU A 147 -9.67 -3.86 26.42
CA LEU A 147 -9.60 -4.67 27.66
C LEU A 147 -9.92 -6.16 27.40
N LYS A 148 -10.23 -6.53 26.18
CA LYS A 148 -10.49 -7.92 25.79
C LYS A 148 -9.17 -8.65 25.50
N PRO A 149 -9.13 -9.99 25.67
CA PRO A 149 -7.92 -10.77 25.41
C PRO A 149 -7.52 -10.81 23.91
N ASN A 150 -8.46 -10.54 23.02
CA ASN A 150 -8.22 -10.55 21.57
C ASN A 150 -7.76 -9.18 21.08
N LEU A 151 -6.91 -9.16 20.07
CA LEU A 151 -6.50 -7.92 19.41
C LEU A 151 -7.69 -7.20 18.78
N ILE A 152 -7.61 -5.88 18.75
CA ILE A 152 -8.63 -5.03 18.13
C ILE A 152 -8.49 -5.14 16.60
N HIS A 153 -9.58 -5.52 15.92
CA HIS A 153 -9.69 -5.73 14.49
C HIS A 153 -10.33 -4.53 13.77
N MET A 154 -10.20 -4.47 12.46
CA MET A 154 -10.90 -3.48 11.64
C MET A 154 -12.42 -3.55 11.82
N ALA A 155 -12.98 -4.74 12.01
CA ALA A 155 -14.42 -4.93 12.28
C ALA A 155 -14.88 -4.19 13.56
N ASN A 156 -14.02 -4.03 14.57
CA ASN A 156 -14.35 -3.27 15.77
C ASN A 156 -14.51 -1.76 15.49
N ILE A 157 -13.72 -1.21 14.58
CA ILE A 157 -13.87 0.18 14.11
C ILE A 157 -15.21 0.33 13.39
N VAL A 158 -15.52 -0.59 12.47
CA VAL A 158 -16.78 -0.58 11.73
C VAL A 158 -17.98 -0.64 12.66
N ASP A 159 -17.97 -1.56 13.64
CA ASP A 159 -19.03 -1.71 14.65
C ASP A 159 -19.17 -0.45 15.51
N PHE A 160 -18.06 0.08 16.02
CA PHE A 160 -18.05 1.26 16.87
C PHE A 160 -18.68 2.47 16.18
N PHE A 161 -18.22 2.78 14.97
CA PHE A 161 -18.71 3.97 14.25
C PHE A 161 -20.13 3.78 13.72
N LYS A 162 -20.54 2.58 13.31
CA LYS A 162 -21.96 2.31 12.95
C LYS A 162 -22.89 2.62 14.12
N HIS A 163 -22.54 2.17 15.32
CA HIS A 163 -23.33 2.46 16.53
C HIS A 163 -23.29 3.94 16.94
N LYS A 164 -22.16 4.63 16.72
CA LYS A 164 -22.04 6.06 17.05
C LYS A 164 -22.82 6.93 16.04
N ILE A 165 -22.72 6.64 14.74
CA ILE A 165 -23.44 7.38 13.68
C ILE A 165 -24.95 7.31 13.90
N SER A 166 -25.48 6.18 14.35
CA SER A 166 -26.93 6.03 14.61
C SER A 166 -27.43 6.75 15.85
N ARG A 167 -26.54 7.17 16.75
CA ARG A 167 -26.91 7.77 18.06
C ARG A 167 -26.58 9.25 18.22
N ASP A 168 -25.67 9.79 17.40
CA ASP A 168 -25.18 11.15 17.58
C ASP A 168 -25.01 11.82 16.21
N SER A 169 -25.81 12.87 15.95
CA SER A 169 -25.77 13.65 14.71
C SER A 169 -24.39 14.25 14.38
N ARG A 170 -23.52 14.41 15.40
CA ARG A 170 -22.14 14.89 15.16
C ARG A 170 -21.29 13.92 14.36
N ASN A 171 -21.65 12.64 14.32
CA ASN A 171 -20.96 11.63 13.50
C ASN A 171 -21.35 11.70 12.01
N GLU A 172 -22.33 12.54 11.64
CA GLU A 172 -22.66 12.85 10.24
C GLU A 172 -21.49 13.54 9.51
N ASN A 173 -20.50 14.04 10.25
CA ASN A 173 -19.27 14.60 9.68
C ASN A 173 -18.37 13.53 9.00
N ILE A 174 -18.53 12.24 9.31
CA ILE A 174 -17.80 11.19 8.61
C ILE A 174 -18.41 11.02 7.21
N PRO A 175 -17.62 11.14 6.13
CA PRO A 175 -18.15 11.01 4.77
C PRO A 175 -18.84 9.68 4.55
N LYS A 176 -19.95 9.72 3.82
CA LYS A 176 -20.75 8.53 3.51
C LYS A 176 -19.89 7.46 2.84
N ASN A 177 -20.07 6.22 3.23
CA ASN A 177 -19.31 5.06 2.74
C ASN A 177 -17.79 5.06 3.03
N PHE A 178 -17.22 6.09 3.65
CA PHE A 178 -15.78 6.16 3.91
C PHE A 178 -15.27 4.94 4.71
N ILE A 179 -15.99 4.55 5.76
CA ILE A 179 -15.58 3.40 6.61
C ILE A 179 -15.57 2.09 5.82
N ASN A 180 -16.52 1.89 4.88
CA ASN A 180 -16.55 0.71 4.02
C ASN A 180 -15.35 0.71 3.04
N SER A 181 -15.03 1.85 2.45
CA SER A 181 -13.86 2.01 1.57
C SER A 181 -12.56 1.81 2.33
N LEU A 182 -12.47 2.31 3.57
CA LEU A 182 -11.33 2.10 4.45
C LEU A 182 -11.15 0.61 4.81
N SER A 183 -12.24 -0.12 5.03
CA SER A 183 -12.17 -1.57 5.28
C SER A 183 -11.65 -2.32 4.04
N ALA A 184 -12.16 -2.01 2.86
CA ALA A 184 -11.68 -2.61 1.62
C ALA A 184 -10.19 -2.29 1.34
N TRP A 185 -9.77 -1.05 1.62
CA TRP A 185 -8.37 -0.65 1.55
C TRP A 185 -7.49 -1.42 2.56
N TYR A 186 -7.99 -1.62 3.78
CA TYR A 186 -7.30 -2.40 4.81
C TYR A 186 -7.05 -3.85 4.36
N ASP A 187 -8.10 -4.52 3.86
CA ASP A 187 -8.00 -5.89 3.37
C ASP A 187 -6.99 -6.01 2.22
N TYR A 188 -7.00 -5.04 1.30
CA TYR A 188 -5.99 -4.96 0.23
C TYR A 188 -4.57 -4.76 0.78
N ALA A 189 -4.39 -3.86 1.75
CA ALA A 189 -3.08 -3.54 2.30
C ALA A 189 -2.45 -4.75 3.01
N VAL A 190 -3.22 -5.42 3.89
CA VAL A 190 -2.73 -6.58 4.64
C VAL A 190 -2.51 -7.80 3.72
N LEU A 191 -3.36 -8.00 2.71
CA LEU A 191 -3.16 -9.01 1.68
C LEU A 191 -1.84 -8.79 0.93
N SER A 192 -1.55 -7.55 0.54
CA SER A 192 -0.31 -7.19 -0.16
C SER A 192 0.92 -7.43 0.72
N GLU A 193 0.84 -7.14 2.01
CA GLU A 193 1.93 -7.38 2.97
C GLU A 193 2.18 -8.87 3.22
N VAL A 194 1.12 -9.67 3.33
CA VAL A 194 1.24 -11.14 3.44
C VAL A 194 1.87 -11.73 2.17
N LYS A 195 1.46 -11.29 0.98
CA LYS A 195 2.08 -11.69 -0.29
C LYS A 195 3.57 -11.36 -0.32
N GLU A 196 3.93 -10.14 0.09
CA GLU A 196 5.33 -9.70 0.17
C GLU A 196 6.14 -10.51 1.20
N ALA A 197 5.53 -10.88 2.32
CA ALA A 197 6.18 -11.63 3.38
C ALA A 197 6.43 -13.09 3.00
N LEU A 198 5.52 -13.71 2.24
CA LEU A 198 5.65 -15.07 1.72
C LEU A 198 6.58 -15.18 0.51
N TYR A 199 6.84 -14.05 -0.17
CA TYR A 199 7.59 -14.05 -1.39
C TYR A 199 9.08 -14.25 -1.16
N LEU A 200 9.58 -15.44 -1.58
CA LEU A 200 11.00 -15.75 -1.63
C LEU A 200 11.63 -15.07 -2.86
N TYR A 201 12.23 -13.93 -2.61
CA TYR A 201 12.73 -13.05 -3.65
C TYR A 201 14.18 -13.34 -4.00
N ASN A 202 14.41 -13.74 -5.25
CA ASN A 202 15.74 -13.79 -5.83
C ASN A 202 15.89 -12.69 -6.89
N LYS A 203 16.35 -11.52 -6.45
CA LYS A 203 16.53 -10.34 -7.31
C LYS A 203 17.47 -10.63 -8.48
N ASP A 204 18.55 -11.35 -8.22
CA ASP A 204 19.58 -11.63 -9.22
C ASP A 204 19.03 -12.55 -10.31
N LYS A 205 18.22 -13.55 -9.92
CA LYS A 205 17.60 -14.47 -10.90
C LYS A 205 16.57 -13.75 -11.77
N ILE A 206 15.73 -12.91 -11.19
CA ILE A 206 14.75 -12.09 -11.96
C ILE A 206 15.46 -11.14 -12.88
N SER A 207 16.50 -10.46 -12.38
CA SER A 207 17.33 -9.57 -13.21
C SER A 207 17.94 -10.31 -14.37
N GLU A 208 18.52 -11.50 -14.11
CA GLU A 208 19.08 -12.36 -15.14
C GLU A 208 18.05 -12.75 -16.21
N ASP A 209 16.85 -13.19 -15.80
CA ASP A 209 15.78 -13.59 -16.71
C ASP A 209 15.34 -12.43 -17.60
N ILE A 210 15.18 -11.22 -17.06
CA ILE A 210 14.81 -10.03 -17.82
C ILE A 210 15.93 -9.62 -18.79
N LEU A 211 17.17 -9.61 -18.34
CA LEU A 211 18.31 -9.25 -19.19
C LEU A 211 18.52 -10.25 -20.32
N ASN A 212 18.31 -11.52 -20.07
CA ASN A 212 18.34 -12.58 -21.07
C ASN A 212 17.19 -12.41 -22.08
N PHE A 213 15.99 -12.07 -21.61
CA PHE A 213 14.84 -11.78 -22.48
C PHE A 213 15.09 -10.55 -23.36
N LEU A 214 15.58 -9.44 -22.80
CA LEU A 214 15.95 -8.24 -23.54
C LEU A 214 17.06 -8.52 -24.58
N CYS A 215 17.94 -9.46 -24.30
CA CYS A 215 18.91 -9.92 -25.29
C CYS A 215 18.21 -10.75 -26.39
N ALA A 216 17.41 -11.73 -26.03
CA ALA A 216 16.76 -12.68 -26.93
C ALA A 216 15.83 -12.01 -27.94
N VAL A 217 15.03 -10.99 -27.53
CA VAL A 217 14.09 -10.30 -28.44
C VAL A 217 14.77 -9.57 -29.60
N ASN A 218 16.09 -9.41 -29.57
CA ASN A 218 16.88 -8.79 -30.67
C ASN A 218 17.52 -9.80 -31.63
N HIS A 219 17.18 -11.08 -31.50
CA HIS A 219 17.72 -12.18 -32.34
C HIS A 219 16.58 -13.00 -32.94
N GLU A 220 16.88 -13.82 -33.94
CA GLU A 220 15.90 -14.68 -34.58
C GLU A 220 15.67 -15.95 -33.78
N ILE A 221 14.46 -16.53 -33.90
CA ILE A 221 14.15 -17.80 -33.29
C ILE A 221 15.02 -18.90 -33.84
N GLY A 222 15.67 -19.67 -32.96
CA GLY A 222 16.64 -20.70 -33.30
C GLY A 222 18.09 -20.26 -33.10
N ASP A 223 18.35 -18.97 -32.93
CA ASP A 223 19.69 -18.47 -32.66
C ASP A 223 20.23 -18.93 -31.32
N LYS A 224 21.54 -19.21 -31.28
CA LYS A 224 22.31 -19.40 -30.06
C LYS A 224 23.20 -18.20 -29.84
N VAL A 225 22.91 -17.42 -28.83
CA VAL A 225 23.55 -16.13 -28.58
C VAL A 225 24.10 -16.03 -27.16
N ARG A 226 25.23 -15.37 -27.00
CA ARG A 226 25.77 -15.06 -25.69
C ARG A 226 25.24 -13.70 -25.25
N CYS A 227 24.46 -13.68 -24.19
CA CYS A 227 23.90 -12.45 -23.65
C CYS A 227 25.02 -11.51 -23.16
N LYS A 228 25.07 -10.31 -23.75
CA LYS A 228 26.09 -9.30 -23.40
C LYS A 228 25.94 -8.74 -21.98
N PHE A 229 24.78 -8.90 -21.35
CA PHE A 229 24.51 -8.39 -20.01
C PHE A 229 24.82 -9.42 -18.91
N THR A 230 24.50 -10.70 -19.15
CA THR A 230 24.65 -11.77 -18.16
C THR A 230 25.84 -12.67 -18.45
N GLY A 231 26.40 -12.62 -19.65
CA GLY A 231 27.45 -13.50 -20.13
C GLY A 231 27.02 -14.95 -20.35
N LYS A 232 25.71 -15.26 -20.25
CA LYS A 232 25.18 -16.62 -20.45
C LYS A 232 24.84 -16.88 -21.91
N ASP A 233 24.99 -18.14 -22.30
CA ASP A 233 24.55 -18.62 -23.61
C ASP A 233 23.03 -18.89 -23.57
N ILE A 234 22.30 -18.36 -24.54
CA ILE A 234 20.84 -18.42 -24.63
C ILE A 234 20.50 -19.00 -25.99
N GLU A 235 19.60 -19.98 -26.02
CA GLU A 235 18.92 -20.42 -27.20
C GLU A 235 17.58 -19.66 -27.32
N VAL A 236 17.39 -18.90 -28.39
CA VAL A 236 16.20 -18.09 -28.61
C VAL A 236 15.08 -18.99 -29.12
N THR A 237 14.19 -19.41 -28.22
CA THR A 237 13.02 -20.24 -28.55
C THR A 237 11.73 -19.55 -28.17
N VAL A 238 10.63 -19.95 -28.86
CA VAL A 238 9.29 -19.43 -28.51
C VAL A 238 8.94 -19.80 -27.07
N GLU A 239 9.32 -20.99 -26.60
CA GLU A 239 9.11 -21.46 -25.22
C GLU A 239 9.83 -20.59 -24.20
N PHE A 240 11.09 -20.20 -24.49
CA PHE A 240 11.84 -19.29 -23.65
C PHE A 240 11.15 -17.91 -23.55
N LEU A 241 10.81 -17.32 -24.71
CA LEU A 241 10.12 -16.04 -24.76
C LEU A 241 8.75 -16.08 -24.06
N LYS A 242 8.01 -17.18 -24.24
CA LYS A 242 6.72 -17.42 -23.63
C LYS A 242 6.81 -17.55 -22.08
N LEU A 243 7.81 -18.29 -21.59
CA LEU A 243 8.03 -18.47 -20.17
C LEU A 243 8.28 -17.12 -19.47
N ILE A 244 9.27 -16.37 -19.96
CA ILE A 244 9.64 -15.10 -19.35
C ILE A 244 8.58 -14.02 -19.59
N GLY A 245 8.02 -13.96 -20.81
CA GLY A 245 6.92 -13.06 -21.15
C GLY A 245 5.69 -13.26 -20.25
N SER A 246 5.33 -14.53 -19.95
CA SER A 246 4.22 -14.82 -19.06
C SER A 246 4.47 -14.44 -17.59
N TYR A 247 5.72 -14.36 -17.14
CA TYR A 247 6.04 -13.79 -15.83
C TYR A 247 5.91 -12.26 -15.83
N MET A 248 6.27 -11.59 -16.93
CA MET A 248 6.17 -10.13 -17.04
C MET A 248 4.73 -9.65 -17.21
N THR A 249 3.90 -10.37 -18.00
CA THR A 249 2.50 -9.98 -18.27
C THR A 249 1.52 -10.52 -17.20
N GLY A 250 1.88 -11.58 -16.49
CA GLY A 250 1.00 -12.29 -15.56
C GLY A 250 0.02 -13.25 -16.23
N GLU A 251 -0.04 -13.29 -17.57
CA GLU A 251 -0.99 -14.06 -18.37
C GLU A 251 -0.32 -15.28 -19.00
N GLN A 252 -1.09 -16.33 -19.28
CA GLN A 252 -0.64 -17.42 -20.14
C GLN A 252 -0.76 -16.95 -21.59
N MET A 253 0.37 -16.98 -22.30
CA MET A 253 0.48 -16.53 -23.68
C MET A 253 0.45 -17.73 -24.64
N ASP A 254 -0.21 -17.59 -25.78
CA ASP A 254 0.01 -18.47 -26.92
C ASP A 254 1.22 -18.00 -27.75
N ASP A 255 1.60 -18.75 -28.75
CA ASP A 255 2.79 -18.44 -29.53
C ASP A 255 2.65 -17.12 -30.31
N LYS A 256 1.43 -16.80 -30.78
CA LYS A 256 1.16 -15.56 -31.49
C LYS A 256 1.27 -14.33 -30.60
N THR A 257 0.66 -14.37 -29.43
CA THR A 257 0.74 -13.29 -28.44
C THR A 257 2.15 -13.15 -27.87
N THR A 258 2.88 -14.25 -27.71
CA THR A 258 4.30 -14.24 -27.32
C THR A 258 5.17 -13.47 -28.31
N LEU A 259 5.03 -13.76 -29.61
CA LEU A 259 5.81 -13.08 -30.65
C LEU A 259 5.44 -11.61 -30.78
N ALA A 260 4.15 -11.27 -30.66
CA ALA A 260 3.69 -9.88 -30.64
C ALA A 260 4.26 -9.10 -29.47
N TYR A 261 4.24 -9.68 -28.28
CA TYR A 261 4.84 -9.07 -27.09
C TYR A 261 6.35 -8.91 -27.21
N ALA A 262 7.05 -9.94 -27.69
CA ALA A 262 8.49 -9.87 -27.93
C ALA A 262 8.86 -8.73 -28.92
N GLN A 263 8.07 -8.56 -29.99
CA GLN A 263 8.25 -7.48 -30.97
C GLN A 263 7.99 -6.11 -30.35
N GLU A 264 6.97 -5.95 -29.50
CA GLU A 264 6.70 -4.71 -28.77
C GLU A 264 7.90 -4.34 -27.88
N ILE A 265 8.39 -5.30 -27.08
CA ILE A 265 9.54 -5.04 -26.21
C ILE A 265 10.81 -4.76 -27.01
N GLN A 266 11.03 -5.41 -28.15
CA GLN A 266 12.14 -5.12 -29.04
C GLN A 266 12.10 -3.65 -29.53
N GLN A 267 10.95 -3.16 -29.95
CA GLN A 267 10.80 -1.76 -30.41
C GLN A 267 11.11 -0.78 -29.28
N ARG A 268 10.58 -1.03 -28.09
CA ARG A 268 10.85 -0.21 -26.91
C ARG A 268 12.33 -0.25 -26.51
N TYR A 269 12.96 -1.41 -26.58
CA TYR A 269 14.38 -1.58 -26.30
C TYR A 269 15.27 -0.76 -27.26
N VAL A 270 14.95 -0.73 -28.55
CA VAL A 270 15.69 0.10 -29.53
C VAL A 270 15.64 1.58 -29.19
N ILE A 271 14.46 2.08 -28.74
CA ILE A 271 14.30 3.46 -28.32
C ILE A 271 15.17 3.75 -27.07
N VAL A 272 15.13 2.87 -26.09
CA VAL A 272 15.92 3.00 -24.84
C VAL A 272 17.42 2.95 -25.15
N MET A 273 17.86 2.08 -26.05
CA MET A 273 19.26 2.03 -26.49
C MET A 273 19.74 3.36 -27.03
N ALA A 274 18.92 4.00 -27.88
CA ALA A 274 19.30 5.28 -28.52
C ALA A 274 19.25 6.46 -27.51
N GLN A 275 18.29 6.49 -26.62
CA GLN A 275 18.03 7.64 -25.76
C GLN A 275 18.74 7.58 -24.40
N GLU A 276 18.79 6.42 -23.77
CA GLU A 276 19.24 6.29 -22.38
C GLU A 276 20.64 5.67 -22.26
N LEU A 277 20.98 4.69 -23.10
CA LEU A 277 22.22 3.94 -22.98
C LEU A 277 23.40 4.55 -23.79
N GLN A 278 23.11 5.13 -24.94
CA GLN A 278 24.14 5.74 -25.85
C GLN A 278 24.23 7.28 -25.71
N GLY A 279 23.35 7.90 -24.92
CA GLY A 279 23.33 9.34 -24.69
C GLY A 279 24.47 9.83 -23.77
N PRO A 280 24.69 11.17 -23.69
CA PRO A 280 25.63 11.75 -22.74
C PRO A 280 25.25 11.41 -21.30
N GLY A 281 26.08 10.65 -20.60
CA GLY A 281 25.80 10.14 -19.25
C GLY A 281 25.06 8.82 -19.24
N GLY A 282 25.31 7.93 -20.22
CA GLY A 282 24.62 6.67 -20.43
C GLY A 282 24.39 5.86 -19.15
N LYS A 283 23.13 5.45 -18.95
CA LYS A 283 22.67 4.64 -17.82
C LYS A 283 23.08 3.18 -18.00
N LEU A 284 23.12 2.42 -16.91
CA LEU A 284 23.11 0.97 -17.00
C LEU A 284 21.72 0.49 -17.49
N ILE A 285 21.67 -0.63 -18.20
CA ILE A 285 20.39 -1.21 -18.67
C ILE A 285 19.41 -1.42 -17.51
N THR A 286 19.91 -1.77 -16.33
CA THR A 286 19.13 -1.98 -15.10
C THR A 286 18.57 -0.68 -14.48
N GLU A 287 19.01 0.47 -14.95
CA GLU A 287 18.54 1.80 -14.52
C GLU A 287 17.54 2.42 -15.50
N THR A 288 17.29 1.77 -16.62
CA THR A 288 16.36 2.26 -17.65
C THR A 288 14.90 2.09 -17.22
N GLU A 289 14.03 2.97 -17.70
CA GLU A 289 12.60 2.92 -17.40
C GLU A 289 11.99 1.58 -17.85
N LEU A 290 12.36 1.09 -19.04
CA LEU A 290 11.90 -0.20 -19.57
C LEU A 290 12.26 -1.35 -18.62
N TYR A 291 13.52 -1.45 -18.19
CA TYR A 291 13.94 -2.51 -17.30
C TYR A 291 13.19 -2.46 -15.95
N LEU A 292 13.06 -1.28 -15.35
CA LEU A 292 12.37 -1.11 -14.07
C LEU A 292 10.88 -1.47 -14.15
N GLU A 293 10.22 -1.14 -15.26
CA GLU A 293 8.84 -1.53 -15.51
C GLU A 293 8.69 -3.05 -15.62
N LEU A 294 9.52 -3.70 -16.45
CA LEU A 294 9.52 -5.16 -16.62
C LEU A 294 9.81 -5.88 -15.29
N PHE A 295 10.77 -5.37 -14.54
CA PHE A 295 11.15 -5.92 -13.25
C PHE A 295 10.00 -5.83 -12.24
N ASN A 296 9.34 -4.67 -12.12
CA ASN A 296 8.22 -4.46 -11.21
C ASN A 296 7.02 -5.33 -11.60
N SER A 297 6.74 -5.47 -12.88
CA SER A 297 5.67 -6.33 -13.41
C SER A 297 5.97 -7.81 -13.12
N TYR A 298 7.19 -8.28 -13.37
CA TYR A 298 7.62 -9.65 -13.09
C TYR A 298 7.47 -9.97 -11.60
N VAL A 299 7.99 -9.09 -10.72
CA VAL A 299 7.88 -9.23 -9.26
C VAL A 299 6.42 -9.22 -8.81
N GLY A 300 5.60 -8.30 -9.32
CA GLY A 300 4.17 -8.20 -9.01
C GLY A 300 3.42 -9.49 -9.34
N ASN A 301 3.63 -10.02 -10.54
CA ASN A 301 2.97 -11.24 -11.02
C ASN A 301 3.44 -12.50 -10.26
N LEU A 302 4.73 -12.57 -9.88
CA LEU A 302 5.20 -13.66 -9.04
C LEU A 302 4.58 -13.61 -7.63
N LYS A 303 4.41 -12.44 -7.04
CA LYS A 303 3.75 -12.29 -5.72
C LYS A 303 2.30 -12.79 -5.77
N GLU A 304 1.56 -12.47 -6.83
CA GLU A 304 0.19 -12.99 -7.00
C GLU A 304 0.14 -14.51 -7.05
N LYS A 305 1.08 -15.15 -7.76
CA LYS A 305 1.16 -16.61 -7.84
C LYS A 305 1.65 -17.26 -6.54
N THR A 306 2.45 -16.56 -5.74
CA THR A 306 3.06 -17.11 -4.52
C THR A 306 2.04 -17.44 -3.44
N LEU A 307 0.96 -16.64 -3.29
CA LEU A 307 -0.04 -16.87 -2.25
C LEU A 307 -0.97 -18.08 -2.55
N GLN A 308 -1.20 -18.39 -3.82
CA GLN A 308 -2.15 -19.44 -4.24
C GLN A 308 -1.93 -20.81 -3.56
N PRO A 309 -0.70 -21.34 -3.43
CA PRO A 309 -0.47 -22.61 -2.76
C PRO A 309 -0.82 -22.61 -1.27
N PHE A 310 -0.82 -21.44 -0.62
CA PHE A 310 -1.05 -21.30 0.81
C PHE A 310 -2.53 -21.04 1.16
N LEU A 311 -3.30 -20.42 0.25
CA LEU A 311 -4.72 -20.09 0.47
C LEU A 311 -5.59 -21.32 0.77
N LYS A 312 -5.29 -22.46 0.16
CA LYS A 312 -6.06 -23.70 0.29
C LYS A 312 -5.35 -24.77 1.14
N ASN A 313 -4.24 -24.43 1.77
CA ASN A 313 -3.44 -25.39 2.52
C ASN A 313 -3.78 -25.37 4.01
N GLU A 314 -4.67 -26.28 4.45
CA GLU A 314 -5.08 -26.41 5.84
C GLU A 314 -3.90 -26.68 6.77
N SER A 315 -2.95 -27.54 6.36
CA SER A 315 -1.75 -27.86 7.14
C SER A 315 -0.90 -26.59 7.38
N PHE A 316 -0.80 -25.70 6.39
CA PHE A 316 -0.07 -24.44 6.56
C PHE A 316 -0.80 -23.49 7.53
N ARG A 317 -2.13 -23.39 7.43
CA ARG A 317 -2.95 -22.61 8.36
C ARG A 317 -2.79 -23.09 9.81
N ASP A 318 -2.84 -24.41 10.01
CA ASP A 318 -2.70 -25.00 11.35
C ASP A 318 -1.27 -24.81 11.88
N ALA A 319 -0.26 -24.91 11.03
CA ALA A 319 1.10 -24.57 11.40
C ALA A 319 1.26 -23.10 11.83
N VAL A 320 0.59 -22.16 11.16
CA VAL A 320 0.59 -20.73 11.58
C VAL A 320 -0.12 -20.56 12.92
N LYS A 321 -1.27 -21.22 13.14
CA LYS A 321 -1.96 -21.17 14.44
C LYS A 321 -1.08 -21.70 15.57
N SER A 322 -0.38 -22.81 15.32
CA SER A 322 0.47 -23.50 16.29
C SER A 322 1.90 -22.94 16.41
N PHE A 323 2.21 -21.85 15.71
CA PHE A 323 3.56 -21.27 15.71
C PHE A 323 4.08 -21.02 17.14
N LYS A 324 5.31 -21.53 17.42
CA LYS A 324 5.96 -21.53 18.75
C LYS A 324 5.26 -22.35 19.84
N THR A 325 4.32 -23.21 19.51
CA THR A 325 3.80 -24.22 20.45
C THR A 325 4.53 -25.56 20.26
N ALA A 326 4.34 -26.50 21.19
CA ALA A 326 4.88 -27.85 21.04
C ALA A 326 4.36 -28.55 19.77
N GLU A 327 3.11 -28.30 19.40
CA GLU A 327 2.46 -28.84 18.22
C GLU A 327 3.13 -28.37 16.91
N PHE A 328 3.68 -27.15 16.87
CA PHE A 328 4.41 -26.65 15.70
C PHE A 328 5.56 -27.57 15.28
N ASN A 329 6.18 -28.27 16.19
CA ASN A 329 7.28 -29.19 15.90
C ASN A 329 6.85 -30.44 15.12
N THR A 330 5.56 -30.76 15.11
CA THR A 330 5.02 -31.94 14.41
C THR A 330 4.84 -31.73 12.90
N PHE A 331 4.85 -30.47 12.43
CA PHE A 331 4.73 -30.17 11.00
C PHE A 331 6.01 -30.47 10.23
N GLU A 332 5.86 -30.69 8.93
CA GLU A 332 6.98 -30.90 8.00
C GLU A 332 7.98 -29.74 8.07
N THR A 333 9.27 -30.06 7.94
CA THR A 333 10.37 -29.08 8.01
C THR A 333 10.15 -27.91 7.05
N ARG A 334 9.75 -28.20 5.82
CA ARG A 334 9.49 -27.18 4.79
C ARG A 334 8.35 -26.24 5.18
N THR A 335 7.26 -26.75 5.73
CA THR A 335 6.13 -25.96 6.22
C THR A 335 6.57 -25.04 7.36
N LYS A 336 7.34 -25.54 8.31
CA LYS A 336 7.89 -24.76 9.42
C LYS A 336 8.80 -23.62 8.94
N GLU A 337 9.68 -23.90 7.98
CA GLU A 337 10.57 -22.89 7.38
C GLU A 337 9.79 -21.76 6.70
N TYR A 338 8.75 -22.08 5.95
CA TYR A 338 7.90 -21.06 5.30
C TYR A 338 7.11 -20.23 6.31
N VAL A 339 6.53 -20.83 7.34
CA VAL A 339 5.82 -20.11 8.40
C VAL A 339 6.77 -19.17 9.15
N ASP A 340 7.94 -19.67 9.56
CA ASP A 340 8.94 -18.88 10.26
C ASP A 340 9.44 -17.71 9.39
N TYR A 341 9.72 -17.98 8.11
CA TYR A 341 10.11 -16.94 7.13
C TYR A 341 9.03 -15.86 6.97
N MET A 342 7.77 -16.25 6.79
CA MET A 342 6.65 -15.31 6.65
C MET A 342 6.50 -14.43 7.89
N ILE A 343 6.46 -15.05 9.08
CA ILE A 343 6.27 -14.31 10.33
C ILE A 343 7.43 -13.35 10.57
N ARG A 344 8.68 -13.79 10.35
CA ARG A 344 9.87 -12.92 10.46
C ARG A 344 9.80 -11.74 9.47
N ASN A 345 9.35 -11.96 8.25
CA ASN A 345 9.22 -10.88 7.27
C ASN A 345 8.11 -9.89 7.65
N LEU A 346 6.97 -10.36 8.15
CA LEU A 346 5.91 -9.49 8.65
C LEU A 346 6.41 -8.62 9.82
N ILE A 347 7.18 -9.20 10.74
CA ILE A 347 7.78 -8.47 11.85
C ILE A 347 8.84 -7.47 11.35
N ASN A 348 9.81 -7.92 10.57
CA ASN A 348 10.99 -7.12 10.23
C ASN A 348 10.72 -6.04 9.17
N LYS A 349 9.88 -6.34 8.17
CA LYS A 349 9.58 -5.39 7.08
C LYS A 349 8.42 -4.46 7.41
N PHE A 350 7.41 -4.94 8.14
CA PHE A 350 6.17 -4.21 8.36
C PHE A 350 5.92 -3.84 9.82
N GLY A 351 6.83 -4.20 10.73
CA GLY A 351 6.75 -3.84 12.16
C GLY A 351 5.64 -4.54 12.92
N TYR A 352 5.18 -5.70 12.46
CA TYR A 352 4.14 -6.48 13.14
C TYR A 352 4.66 -7.05 14.47
N ILE A 353 3.76 -7.17 15.45
CA ILE A 353 3.99 -8.07 16.57
C ILE A 353 3.69 -9.51 16.12
N GLU A 354 4.30 -10.49 16.76
CA GLU A 354 4.16 -11.91 16.38
C GLU A 354 2.71 -12.38 16.34
N GLN A 355 1.93 -12.05 17.37
CA GLN A 355 0.49 -12.36 17.41
C GLN A 355 -0.26 -11.71 16.25
N GLY A 356 0.04 -10.44 15.95
CA GLY A 356 -0.55 -9.71 14.83
C GLY A 356 -0.20 -10.34 13.47
N ALA A 357 1.04 -10.82 13.30
CA ALA A 357 1.47 -11.51 12.08
C ALA A 357 0.69 -12.82 11.84
N LYS A 358 0.47 -13.60 12.90
CA LYS A 358 -0.35 -14.84 12.84
C LYS A 358 -1.79 -14.53 12.47
N GLU A 359 -2.42 -13.60 13.19
CA GLU A 359 -3.84 -13.26 12.99
C GLU A 359 -4.10 -12.61 11.62
N ILE A 360 -3.19 -11.77 11.13
CA ILE A 360 -3.32 -11.18 9.80
C ILE A 360 -3.22 -12.23 8.69
N PHE A 361 -2.30 -13.19 8.79
CA PHE A 361 -2.28 -14.27 7.80
C PHE A 361 -3.61 -15.04 7.79
N LEU A 362 -4.12 -15.41 8.96
CA LEU A 362 -5.41 -16.12 9.06
C LEU A 362 -6.57 -15.28 8.50
N HIS A 363 -6.61 -13.98 8.78
CA HIS A 363 -7.61 -13.06 8.23
C HIS A 363 -7.56 -12.98 6.69
N VAL A 364 -6.39 -13.05 6.09
CA VAL A 364 -6.22 -12.97 4.63
C VAL A 364 -6.65 -14.26 3.92
N VAL A 365 -6.55 -15.42 4.60
CA VAL A 365 -6.83 -16.73 3.97
C VAL A 365 -8.21 -17.28 4.32
N ASP A 366 -8.93 -16.70 5.28
CA ASP A 366 -10.32 -16.99 5.62
C ASP A 366 -11.30 -16.22 4.73
#